data_ae37124ffe2a254603484607697390d5
#
_entry.id   ae37124ffe2a254603484607697390d5
#
_cell.length_a   1.000
_cell.length_b   1.000
_cell.length_c   1.000
_cell.angle_alpha   90.00
_cell.angle_beta   90.00
_cell.angle_gamma   90.00
#
_symmetry.space_group_name_H-M   'P 1'
#
loop_
_entity.id
_entity.type
_entity.pdbx_description
1 polymer ?
#
loop_
_entity_poly.entity_id
_entity_poly.type
_entity_poly.pdbx_seq_one_letter_code
_entity_poly.pdbx_strand_id
1 'polypeptide(L)'
;MTSRLISLGTKALSIGGAGVGATAWWRYQAVLKEESNLPTNELWSFSHLQPSTANKKQCIIIGGGVVGITAAYKLALKGHSVVLLEPNSAPGKECSSCAAGGMQRSNPTVDKETWLAVTKSFIPFTRYLFGGTREPYQFFHIDWFDTLSDPFFLRWSAMFAKTSLFPSDQNRSQMDQLSFTNYAVRHLVEMMENNSSMAKKTGFNPTGSLSLSYDVVDTKQKAANPTHGNTLEPSKQLEGEDITLLEPSVKNQEQQPTSAKFEFETCAASSERFTEELANRCVNDPKLDVKFLYDTRVKGVSTAQGGQRRIVTQIQTNRGVIDVKDAQVLIAAGAWTPHIAAMMGLYAPVYPLKGYAMSISAKEALASNTLLKPSDLPTRIVCDKYMFTSRLGDEVRVTSIGEFSGWSTSPTASVEKEFRREAVRQFPMLESFIKEAKVKCCHRPYVSDGILLLGRVEEFGNLLVSCGPGSNGWKLAVGSGSIVEMLVSGKTEDQISDELGFDVRSLSPAGRVVESPIFAKLCRARWGVGNERGSNVLRVN
;
A
#
# COMPACT_ATOMS: atom_id res chain seq x y z
N MET A 1 30.98 -35.56 11.74
CA MET A 1 30.75 -34.19 11.19
C MET A 1 29.36 -33.64 11.57
N THR A 2 28.33 -34.45 11.64
CA THR A 2 26.95 -34.05 11.98
C THR A 2 26.76 -33.49 13.40
N SER A 3 27.46 -34.02 14.41
CA SER A 3 27.32 -33.55 15.80
C SER A 3 27.92 -32.15 16.05
N ARG A 4 28.95 -31.73 15.30
CA ARG A 4 29.51 -30.36 15.39
C ARG A 4 28.64 -29.31 14.71
N LEU A 5 27.93 -29.65 13.64
CA LEU A 5 27.00 -28.74 12.95
C LEU A 5 25.74 -28.46 13.78
N ILE A 6 25.23 -29.47 14.50
CA ILE A 6 24.08 -29.30 15.41
C ILE A 6 24.47 -28.43 16.61
N SER A 7 25.67 -28.62 17.16
CA SER A 7 26.19 -27.79 18.28
C SER A 7 26.48 -26.33 17.88
N LEU A 8 26.90 -26.06 16.64
CA LEU A 8 27.08 -24.70 16.13
C LEU A 8 25.73 -24.02 15.84
N GLY A 9 24.76 -24.75 15.30
CA GLY A 9 23.41 -24.25 15.06
C GLY A 9 22.67 -23.89 16.34
N THR A 10 22.76 -24.73 17.38
CA THR A 10 22.13 -24.44 18.69
C THR A 10 22.82 -23.32 19.45
N LYS A 11 24.13 -23.16 19.34
CA LYS A 11 24.85 -22.00 19.92
C LYS A 11 24.56 -20.71 19.18
N ALA A 12 24.46 -20.72 17.85
CA ALA A 12 24.08 -19.54 17.07
C ALA A 12 22.64 -19.10 17.38
N LEU A 13 21.70 -20.05 17.53
CA LEU A 13 20.32 -19.78 17.93
C LEU A 13 20.20 -19.26 19.38
N SER A 14 21.01 -19.77 20.31
CA SER A 14 20.98 -19.31 21.71
C SER A 14 21.62 -17.93 21.87
N ILE A 15 22.71 -17.62 21.16
CA ILE A 15 23.35 -16.30 21.18
C ILE A 15 22.49 -15.26 20.43
N GLY A 16 21.91 -15.63 19.31
CA GLY A 16 20.96 -14.78 18.57
C GLY A 16 19.70 -14.48 19.39
N GLY A 17 19.12 -15.50 20.04
CA GLY A 17 17.93 -15.36 20.89
C GLY A 17 18.17 -14.50 22.13
N ALA A 18 19.30 -14.64 22.79
CA ALA A 18 19.66 -13.82 23.96
C ALA A 18 19.94 -12.35 23.55
N GLY A 19 20.59 -12.12 22.41
CA GLY A 19 20.85 -10.77 21.90
C GLY A 19 19.56 -10.06 21.49
N VAL A 20 18.62 -10.76 20.84
CA VAL A 20 17.29 -10.22 20.47
C VAL A 20 16.46 -9.93 21.71
N GLY A 21 16.50 -10.80 22.73
CA GLY A 21 15.80 -10.59 24.00
C GLY A 21 16.33 -9.37 24.77
N ALA A 22 17.65 -9.20 24.85
CA ALA A 22 18.27 -8.08 25.55
C ALA A 22 18.01 -6.73 24.84
N THR A 23 18.09 -6.69 23.51
CA THR A 23 17.77 -5.48 22.74
C THR A 23 16.27 -5.13 22.81
N ALA A 24 15.38 -6.12 22.78
CA ALA A 24 13.95 -5.92 22.96
C ALA A 24 13.62 -5.38 24.36
N TRP A 25 14.27 -5.91 25.42
CA TRP A 25 14.12 -5.43 26.79
C TRP A 25 14.61 -4.00 26.97
N TRP A 26 15.80 -3.67 26.47
CA TRP A 26 16.33 -2.31 26.56
C TRP A 26 15.44 -1.28 25.85
N ARG A 27 14.93 -1.63 24.67
CA ARG A 27 13.99 -0.79 23.92
C ARG A 27 12.64 -0.64 24.63
N TYR A 28 12.16 -1.70 25.28
CA TYR A 28 10.97 -1.65 26.11
C TYR A 28 11.11 -0.62 27.25
N GLN A 29 12.26 -0.60 27.92
CA GLN A 29 12.56 0.39 28.97
C GLN A 29 12.65 1.82 28.39
N ALA A 30 13.20 1.98 27.19
CA ALA A 30 13.27 3.29 26.52
C ALA A 30 11.88 3.84 26.18
N VAL A 31 10.96 2.98 25.69
CA VAL A 31 9.55 3.36 25.41
C VAL A 31 8.81 3.76 26.69
N LEU A 32 9.00 3.02 27.78
CA LEU A 32 8.40 3.38 29.07
C LEU A 32 8.88 4.75 29.58
N LYS A 33 10.16 5.07 29.36
CA LYS A 33 10.75 6.36 29.72
C LYS A 33 10.22 7.49 28.83
N GLU A 34 9.96 7.25 27.55
CA GLU A 34 9.38 8.24 26.64
C GLU A 34 7.89 8.46 26.94
N GLU A 35 7.14 7.42 27.23
CA GLU A 35 5.73 7.55 27.67
C GLU A 35 5.60 8.43 28.93
N SER A 36 6.61 8.44 29.83
CA SER A 36 6.66 9.31 31.00
C SER A 36 7.03 10.77 30.69
N ASN A 37 7.63 11.04 29.53
CA ASN A 37 8.13 12.36 29.13
C ASN A 37 7.29 13.03 28.01
N LEU A 38 6.11 12.49 27.69
CA LEU A 38 5.23 13.14 26.72
C LEU A 38 4.80 14.52 27.23
N PRO A 39 4.84 15.57 26.42
CA PRO A 39 4.44 16.91 26.83
C PRO A 39 2.96 16.89 27.23
N THR A 40 2.70 17.22 28.49
CA THR A 40 1.35 17.19 29.09
C THR A 40 0.55 18.48 28.89
N ASN A 41 1.12 19.53 28.28
CA ASN A 41 0.67 20.89 28.57
C ASN A 41 0.22 21.79 27.43
N GLU A 42 0.04 21.31 26.18
CA GLU A 42 -0.65 22.14 25.18
C GLU A 42 -1.83 21.36 24.59
N LEU A 43 -2.99 21.54 25.18
CA LEU A 43 -4.27 21.14 24.58
C LEU A 43 -4.55 22.06 23.39
N TRP A 44 -4.35 21.55 22.18
CA TRP A 44 -4.92 22.17 20.99
C TRP A 44 -6.43 21.94 21.03
N SER A 45 -7.17 22.91 21.59
CA SER A 45 -8.62 22.89 21.47
C SER A 45 -8.98 23.25 20.03
N PHE A 46 -9.55 22.33 19.29
CA PHE A 46 -10.18 22.61 17.99
C PHE A 46 -11.52 23.31 18.20
N SER A 47 -11.51 24.39 18.96
CA SER A 47 -12.67 25.28 19.16
C SER A 47 -13.22 25.87 17.85
N HIS A 48 -12.51 25.68 16.75
CA HIS A 48 -12.94 26.11 15.42
C HIS A 48 -13.74 25.05 14.64
N LEU A 49 -13.73 23.77 15.09
CA LEU A 49 -14.58 22.76 14.48
C LEU A 49 -16.02 22.95 15.01
N GLN A 50 -16.96 23.03 14.10
CA GLN A 50 -18.39 23.07 14.47
C GLN A 50 -18.72 21.86 15.34
N PRO A 51 -19.50 22.04 16.43
CA PRO A 51 -19.87 20.93 17.29
C PRO A 51 -20.59 19.83 16.52
N SER A 52 -20.34 18.57 16.93
CA SER A 52 -21.00 17.41 16.33
C SER A 52 -22.50 17.48 16.58
N THR A 53 -23.29 17.30 15.54
CA THR A 53 -24.76 17.17 15.62
C THR A 53 -25.18 15.77 15.14
N ALA A 54 -26.46 15.44 15.20
CA ALA A 54 -26.97 14.15 14.71
C ALA A 54 -26.55 13.88 13.25
N ASN A 55 -26.54 14.91 12.40
CA ASN A 55 -26.27 14.80 10.97
C ASN A 55 -24.86 15.27 10.59
N LYS A 56 -24.14 16.01 11.45
CA LYS A 56 -22.80 16.54 11.21
C LYS A 56 -21.84 16.01 12.27
N LYS A 57 -20.85 15.23 11.87
CA LYS A 57 -19.82 14.67 12.75
C LYS A 57 -18.49 15.39 12.58
N GLN A 58 -17.72 15.42 13.64
CA GLN A 58 -16.29 15.74 13.58
C GLN A 58 -15.52 14.47 13.25
N CYS A 59 -14.58 14.55 12.33
CA CYS A 59 -13.78 13.42 11.86
C CYS A 59 -12.31 13.79 11.91
N ILE A 60 -11.51 12.93 12.53
CA ILE A 60 -10.06 13.06 12.54
C ILE A 60 -9.49 11.91 11.68
N ILE A 61 -8.69 12.25 10.68
CA ILE A 61 -8.07 11.28 9.79
C ILE A 61 -6.57 11.26 10.04
N ILE A 62 -6.00 10.08 10.27
CA ILE A 62 -4.56 9.88 10.44
C ILE A 62 -4.00 9.31 9.14
N GLY A 63 -3.26 10.14 8.38
CA GLY A 63 -2.63 9.80 7.11
C GLY A 63 -3.21 10.52 5.90
N GLY A 64 -2.37 11.27 5.19
CA GLY A 64 -2.68 12.07 4.00
C GLY A 64 -2.35 11.38 2.67
N GLY A 65 -2.30 10.05 2.64
CA GLY A 65 -2.26 9.28 1.39
C GLY A 65 -3.59 9.34 0.63
N VAL A 66 -3.63 8.74 -0.56
CA VAL A 66 -4.83 8.75 -1.43
C VAL A 66 -6.10 8.28 -0.70
N VAL A 67 -6.00 7.29 0.18
CA VAL A 67 -7.15 6.77 0.94
C VAL A 67 -7.66 7.80 1.94
N GLY A 68 -6.77 8.43 2.72
CA GLY A 68 -7.15 9.44 3.72
C GLY A 68 -7.71 10.71 3.09
N ILE A 69 -7.09 11.23 2.02
CA ILE A 69 -7.57 12.41 1.30
C ILE A 69 -8.92 12.15 0.64
N THR A 70 -9.12 10.96 0.06
CA THR A 70 -10.41 10.61 -0.54
C THR A 70 -11.51 10.48 0.53
N ALA A 71 -11.20 9.89 1.68
CA ALA A 71 -12.13 9.84 2.81
C ALA A 71 -12.47 11.26 3.31
N ALA A 72 -11.48 12.15 3.45
CA ALA A 72 -11.70 13.55 3.83
C ALA A 72 -12.66 14.26 2.86
N TYR A 73 -12.43 14.11 1.56
CA TYR A 73 -13.28 14.70 0.53
C TYR A 73 -14.72 14.17 0.58
N LYS A 74 -14.90 12.83 0.68
CA LYS A 74 -16.23 12.21 0.74
C LYS A 74 -17.01 12.62 1.99
N LEU A 75 -16.35 12.66 3.14
CA LEU A 75 -16.94 13.12 4.41
C LEU A 75 -17.36 14.58 4.34
N ALA A 76 -16.49 15.47 3.81
CA ALA A 76 -16.78 16.88 3.69
C ALA A 76 -17.93 17.17 2.70
N LEU A 77 -18.03 16.43 1.60
CA LEU A 77 -19.16 16.52 0.66
C LEU A 77 -20.51 16.22 1.34
N LYS A 78 -20.53 15.44 2.42
CA LYS A 78 -21.71 15.16 3.25
C LYS A 78 -21.89 16.13 4.41
N GLY A 79 -21.05 17.17 4.47
CA GLY A 79 -21.13 18.22 5.47
C GLY A 79 -20.48 17.91 6.80
N HIS A 80 -19.71 16.81 6.92
CA HIS A 80 -18.92 16.53 8.09
C HIS A 80 -17.71 17.48 8.17
N SER A 81 -17.28 17.83 9.41
CA SER A 81 -16.06 18.60 9.65
C SER A 81 -14.86 17.66 9.74
N VAL A 82 -13.81 17.90 8.98
CA VAL A 82 -12.68 16.99 8.87
C VAL A 82 -11.37 17.67 9.23
N VAL A 83 -10.57 17.05 10.09
CA VAL A 83 -9.15 17.39 10.30
C VAL A 83 -8.31 16.18 9.90
N LEU A 84 -7.32 16.39 9.04
CA LEU A 84 -6.42 15.35 8.59
C LEU A 84 -4.99 15.64 9.04
N LEU A 85 -4.37 14.65 9.67
CA LEU A 85 -3.00 14.68 10.17
C LEU A 85 -2.08 13.96 9.19
N GLU A 86 -1.05 14.65 8.69
CA GLU A 86 -0.06 14.10 7.76
C GLU A 86 1.35 14.45 8.24
N PRO A 87 2.25 13.47 8.42
CA PRO A 87 3.62 13.74 8.86
C PRO A 87 4.51 14.41 7.82
N ASN A 88 4.15 14.37 6.55
CA ASN A 88 4.87 15.05 5.47
C ASN A 88 4.34 16.47 5.28
N SER A 89 5.13 17.31 4.59
CA SER A 89 4.76 18.70 4.25
C SER A 89 3.68 18.82 3.16
N ALA A 90 3.30 17.70 2.54
CA ALA A 90 2.28 17.65 1.49
C ALA A 90 1.61 16.26 1.44
N PRO A 91 0.40 16.16 0.85
CA PRO A 91 -0.31 14.89 0.75
C PRO A 91 0.31 13.96 -0.29
N GLY A 92 0.09 12.65 -0.14
CA GLY A 92 0.43 11.65 -1.16
C GLY A 92 1.92 11.33 -1.31
N LYS A 93 2.80 11.77 -0.42
CA LYS A 93 4.27 11.66 -0.56
C LYS A 93 4.84 10.27 -0.23
N GLU A 94 4.09 9.42 0.44
CA GLU A 94 4.45 8.03 0.71
C GLU A 94 4.05 7.10 -0.46
N CYS A 95 3.42 5.96 -0.19
CA CYS A 95 3.07 4.94 -1.17
C CYS A 95 2.28 5.48 -2.39
N SER A 96 1.45 6.52 -2.21
CA SER A 96 0.68 7.14 -3.29
C SER A 96 1.58 7.75 -4.39
N SER A 97 2.78 8.25 -4.04
CA SER A 97 3.73 8.82 -5.02
C SER A 97 4.44 7.76 -5.87
N CYS A 98 4.44 6.50 -5.42
CA CYS A 98 5.13 5.39 -6.10
C CYS A 98 4.16 4.42 -6.80
N ALA A 99 2.84 4.69 -6.75
CA ALA A 99 1.86 3.81 -7.37
C ALA A 99 2.05 3.74 -8.90
N ALA A 100 1.87 2.54 -9.45
CA ALA A 100 1.95 2.31 -10.89
C ALA A 100 0.87 3.05 -11.69
N GLY A 101 -0.22 3.45 -11.05
CA GLY A 101 -1.29 4.22 -11.65
C GLY A 101 -2.40 3.40 -12.29
N GLY A 102 -2.26 2.09 -12.42
CA GLY A 102 -3.28 1.23 -13.04
C GLY A 102 -4.59 1.17 -12.26
N MET A 103 -5.71 1.11 -12.99
CA MET A 103 -7.08 1.03 -12.49
C MET A 103 -7.80 -0.19 -13.07
N GLN A 104 -7.17 -1.38 -12.93
CA GLN A 104 -7.77 -2.65 -13.36
C GLN A 104 -8.82 -3.14 -12.36
N ARG A 105 -9.91 -3.73 -12.86
CA ARG A 105 -10.95 -4.41 -12.05
C ARG A 105 -10.52 -5.84 -11.71
N SER A 106 -9.35 -5.97 -11.11
CA SER A 106 -8.76 -7.24 -10.72
C SER A 106 -8.18 -7.16 -9.31
N ASN A 107 -8.15 -8.26 -8.58
CA ASN A 107 -7.49 -8.38 -7.29
C ASN A 107 -6.48 -9.51 -7.30
N PRO A 108 -5.28 -9.31 -6.74
CA PRO A 108 -4.40 -10.41 -6.43
C PRO A 108 -5.07 -11.28 -5.35
N THR A 109 -5.01 -12.58 -5.52
CA THR A 109 -5.45 -13.56 -4.52
C THR A 109 -4.28 -13.97 -3.65
N VAL A 110 -4.53 -14.23 -2.36
CA VAL A 110 -3.57 -14.90 -1.48
C VAL A 110 -3.93 -16.38 -1.46
N ASP A 111 -3.19 -17.18 -2.22
CA ASP A 111 -3.42 -18.61 -2.45
C ASP A 111 -2.12 -19.42 -2.33
N LYS A 112 -2.19 -20.71 -2.62
CA LYS A 112 -1.01 -21.59 -2.62
C LYS A 112 0.07 -21.14 -3.59
N GLU A 113 -0.29 -20.55 -4.71
CA GLU A 113 0.67 -20.10 -5.73
C GLU A 113 1.38 -18.83 -5.29
N THR A 114 0.67 -17.90 -4.64
CA THR A 114 1.28 -16.75 -3.96
C THR A 114 2.24 -17.21 -2.86
N TRP A 115 1.86 -18.21 -2.06
CA TRP A 115 2.74 -18.83 -1.06
C TRP A 115 3.97 -19.45 -1.70
N LEU A 116 3.80 -20.21 -2.79
CA LEU A 116 4.92 -20.79 -3.52
C LEU A 116 5.84 -19.73 -4.14
N ALA A 117 5.30 -18.63 -4.65
CA ALA A 117 6.10 -17.53 -5.17
C ALA A 117 6.93 -16.86 -4.06
N VAL A 118 6.33 -16.65 -2.89
CA VAL A 118 7.06 -16.15 -1.71
C VAL A 118 8.08 -17.18 -1.23
N THR A 119 7.71 -18.46 -1.10
CA THR A 119 8.64 -19.50 -0.63
C THR A 119 9.78 -19.77 -1.61
N LYS A 120 9.57 -19.66 -2.93
CA LYS A 120 10.65 -19.71 -3.92
C LYS A 120 11.68 -18.59 -3.74
N SER A 121 11.30 -17.45 -3.21
CA SER A 121 12.26 -16.38 -2.86
C SER A 121 13.17 -16.75 -1.67
N PHE A 122 12.82 -17.80 -0.89
CA PHE A 122 13.70 -18.39 0.13
C PHE A 122 14.75 -19.36 -0.45
N ILE A 123 14.50 -19.94 -1.61
CA ILE A 123 15.39 -20.95 -2.22
C ILE A 123 16.79 -20.42 -2.56
N PRO A 124 16.97 -19.18 -3.06
CA PRO A 124 18.30 -18.65 -3.34
C PRO A 124 19.20 -18.56 -2.12
N PHE A 125 18.66 -18.31 -0.93
CA PHE A 125 19.45 -18.34 0.29
C PHE A 125 20.00 -19.75 0.57
N THR A 126 19.17 -20.77 0.43
CA THR A 126 19.61 -22.17 0.60
C THR A 126 20.55 -22.60 -0.52
N ARG A 127 20.31 -22.23 -1.78
CA ARG A 127 21.24 -22.48 -2.90
C ARG A 127 22.57 -21.75 -2.74
N TYR A 128 22.56 -20.50 -2.29
CA TYR A 128 23.79 -19.74 -2.01
C TYR A 128 24.63 -20.43 -0.91
N LEU A 129 23.99 -20.93 0.15
CA LEU A 129 24.66 -21.68 1.21
C LEU A 129 25.23 -23.02 0.74
N PHE A 130 24.66 -23.63 -0.31
CA PHE A 130 25.09 -24.91 -0.88
C PHE A 130 25.79 -24.78 -2.24
N GLY A 131 26.23 -23.58 -2.63
CA GLY A 131 27.05 -23.35 -3.82
C GLY A 131 26.30 -23.36 -5.16
N GLY A 132 24.99 -23.19 -5.17
CA GLY A 132 24.19 -23.09 -6.40
C GLY A 132 24.25 -21.71 -7.05
N THR A 133 24.03 -21.65 -8.37
CA THR A 133 23.92 -20.38 -9.12
C THR A 133 22.59 -19.67 -8.77
N ARG A 134 22.68 -18.33 -8.66
CA ARG A 134 21.51 -17.48 -8.39
C ARG A 134 20.58 -17.47 -9.60
N GLU A 135 19.26 -17.63 -9.38
CA GLU A 135 18.27 -17.38 -10.42
C GLU A 135 18.42 -15.93 -10.94
N PRO A 136 18.31 -15.69 -12.26
CA PRO A 136 18.63 -14.40 -12.84
C PRO A 136 17.72 -13.25 -12.39
N TYR A 137 16.49 -13.54 -11.95
CA TYR A 137 15.56 -12.54 -11.44
C TYR A 137 14.61 -13.10 -10.37
N GLN A 138 14.35 -12.29 -9.34
CA GLN A 138 13.38 -12.60 -8.29
C GLN A 138 12.39 -11.45 -8.12
N PHE A 139 11.10 -11.76 -8.22
CA PHE A 139 10.04 -10.78 -7.99
C PHE A 139 9.95 -10.32 -6.53
N PHE A 140 10.25 -11.23 -5.57
CA PHE A 140 10.30 -10.94 -4.15
C PHE A 140 11.72 -11.10 -3.62
N HIS A 141 12.16 -10.10 -2.85
CA HIS A 141 13.39 -10.12 -2.10
C HIS A 141 13.09 -10.10 -0.60
N ILE A 142 13.94 -10.73 0.21
CA ILE A 142 13.81 -10.76 1.66
C ILE A 142 15.15 -10.41 2.28
N ASP A 143 15.18 -9.36 3.07
CA ASP A 143 16.25 -9.12 4.01
C ASP A 143 16.01 -9.94 5.27
N TRP A 144 16.74 -11.03 5.39
CA TRP A 144 16.56 -12.01 6.44
C TRP A 144 16.87 -11.45 7.83
N PHE A 145 17.88 -10.63 7.95
CA PHE A 145 18.29 -10.10 9.24
C PHE A 145 17.22 -9.14 9.80
N ASP A 146 16.77 -8.21 8.99
CA ASP A 146 15.77 -7.23 9.40
C ASP A 146 14.38 -7.86 9.60
N THR A 147 14.00 -8.83 8.77
CA THR A 147 12.68 -9.47 8.86
C THR A 147 12.58 -10.50 9.97
N LEU A 148 13.55 -11.41 10.12
CA LEU A 148 13.50 -12.45 11.16
C LEU A 148 13.71 -11.88 12.58
N SER A 149 14.34 -10.73 12.72
CA SER A 149 14.46 -10.02 13.99
C SER A 149 13.21 -9.22 14.36
N ASP A 150 12.24 -9.10 13.45
CA ASP A 150 11.01 -8.34 13.66
C ASP A 150 9.87 -9.28 14.11
N PRO A 151 9.44 -9.25 15.38
CA PRO A 151 8.35 -10.10 15.88
C PRO A 151 7.03 -9.83 15.15
N PHE A 152 6.88 -8.63 14.59
CA PHE A 152 5.72 -8.28 13.79
C PHE A 152 5.70 -9.06 12.46
N PHE A 153 6.84 -9.15 11.77
CA PHE A 153 6.97 -9.96 10.56
C PHE A 153 6.67 -11.44 10.85
N LEU A 154 7.20 -11.98 11.93
CA LEU A 154 6.97 -13.38 12.30
C LEU A 154 5.49 -13.70 12.52
N ARG A 155 4.75 -12.83 13.21
CA ARG A 155 3.31 -13.01 13.42
C ARG A 155 2.53 -12.83 12.10
N TRP A 156 2.85 -11.79 11.34
CA TRP A 156 2.24 -11.54 10.05
C TRP A 156 2.47 -12.70 9.06
N SER A 157 3.71 -13.21 8.96
CA SER A 157 4.06 -14.32 8.06
C SER A 157 3.39 -15.62 8.46
N ALA A 158 3.22 -15.89 9.76
CA ALA A 158 2.46 -17.05 10.24
C ALA A 158 0.97 -16.95 9.84
N MET A 159 0.36 -15.76 9.95
CA MET A 159 -1.01 -15.52 9.48
C MET A 159 -1.12 -15.64 7.96
N PHE A 160 -0.17 -15.09 7.20
CA PHE A 160 -0.09 -15.20 5.76
C PHE A 160 0.04 -16.67 5.31
N ALA A 161 0.90 -17.45 5.97
CA ALA A 161 1.05 -18.89 5.70
C ALA A 161 -0.26 -19.64 5.97
N LYS A 162 -0.90 -19.41 7.12
CA LYS A 162 -2.19 -20.03 7.45
C LYS A 162 -3.22 -19.74 6.36
N THR A 163 -3.36 -18.51 5.98
CA THR A 163 -4.30 -18.05 4.95
C THR A 163 -4.04 -18.69 3.59
N SER A 164 -2.78 -18.71 3.16
CA SER A 164 -2.38 -19.24 1.85
C SER A 164 -2.53 -20.75 1.75
N LEU A 165 -2.29 -21.47 2.86
CA LEU A 165 -2.36 -22.94 2.89
C LEU A 165 -3.77 -23.47 3.14
N PHE A 166 -4.63 -22.69 3.81
CA PHE A 166 -6.00 -23.10 4.17
C PHE A 166 -7.02 -22.03 3.71
N PRO A 167 -7.25 -21.89 2.39
CA PRO A 167 -8.09 -20.84 1.82
C PRO A 167 -9.61 -21.07 1.97
N SER A 168 -10.07 -22.10 2.70
CA SER A 168 -11.47 -22.55 2.72
C SER A 168 -12.50 -21.46 3.07
N ASP A 169 -12.12 -20.46 3.89
CA ASP A 169 -13.04 -19.42 4.35
C ASP A 169 -12.93 -18.12 3.53
N GLN A 170 -12.06 -18.07 2.52
CA GLN A 170 -11.69 -16.84 1.83
C GLN A 170 -12.39 -16.62 0.49
N ASN A 171 -12.93 -17.66 -0.14
CA ASN A 171 -13.50 -17.54 -1.48
C ASN A 171 -14.62 -16.48 -1.51
N ARG A 172 -15.50 -16.45 -0.50
CA ARG A 172 -16.56 -15.45 -0.40
C ARG A 172 -15.98 -14.04 -0.23
N SER A 173 -15.08 -13.85 0.72
CA SER A 173 -14.44 -12.54 0.98
C SER A 173 -13.63 -12.05 -0.22
N GLN A 174 -13.02 -12.94 -1.00
CA GLN A 174 -12.32 -12.57 -2.25
C GLN A 174 -13.30 -12.13 -3.33
N MET A 175 -14.46 -12.77 -3.45
CA MET A 175 -15.51 -12.37 -4.40
C MET A 175 -16.12 -11.01 -4.02
N ASP A 176 -16.41 -10.78 -2.74
CA ASP A 176 -16.89 -9.50 -2.25
C ASP A 176 -15.83 -8.39 -2.48
N GLN A 177 -14.56 -8.70 -2.24
CA GLN A 177 -13.47 -7.76 -2.54
C GLN A 177 -13.37 -7.46 -4.04
N LEU A 178 -13.62 -8.43 -4.93
CA LEU A 178 -13.67 -8.18 -6.36
C LEU A 178 -14.84 -7.28 -6.75
N SER A 179 -16.03 -7.53 -6.16
CA SER A 179 -17.23 -6.69 -6.34
C SER A 179 -16.97 -5.27 -5.85
N PHE A 180 -16.36 -5.13 -4.67
CA PHE A 180 -15.90 -3.84 -4.16
C PHE A 180 -14.89 -3.16 -5.08
N THR A 181 -13.93 -3.92 -5.64
CA THR A 181 -12.95 -3.36 -6.58
C THR A 181 -13.64 -2.82 -7.83
N ASN A 182 -14.60 -3.56 -8.38
CA ASN A 182 -15.39 -3.10 -9.52
C ASN A 182 -16.14 -1.80 -9.20
N TYR A 183 -16.81 -1.74 -8.04
CA TYR A 183 -17.48 -0.54 -7.56
C TYR A 183 -16.49 0.64 -7.45
N ALA A 184 -15.36 0.45 -6.78
CA ALA A 184 -14.38 1.51 -6.52
C ALA A 184 -13.72 2.04 -7.79
N VAL A 185 -13.33 1.13 -8.71
CA VAL A 185 -12.70 1.50 -9.99
C VAL A 185 -13.68 2.25 -10.88
N ARG A 186 -14.93 1.79 -10.99
CA ARG A 186 -15.95 2.50 -11.79
C ARG A 186 -16.11 3.94 -11.32
N HIS A 187 -16.29 4.16 -10.01
CA HIS A 187 -16.44 5.52 -9.47
C HIS A 187 -15.18 6.38 -9.62
N LEU A 188 -13.98 5.76 -9.56
CA LEU A 188 -12.75 6.48 -9.82
C LEU A 188 -12.62 6.91 -11.29
N VAL A 189 -12.96 6.02 -12.23
CA VAL A 189 -12.97 6.32 -13.67
C VAL A 189 -14.01 7.40 -13.98
N GLU A 190 -15.24 7.27 -13.48
CA GLU A 190 -16.30 8.28 -13.61
C GLU A 190 -15.87 9.66 -13.10
N MET A 191 -15.12 9.73 -11.99
CA MET A 191 -14.58 11.01 -11.49
C MET A 191 -13.59 11.64 -12.48
N MET A 192 -12.80 10.84 -13.19
CA MET A 192 -11.86 11.32 -14.20
C MET A 192 -12.58 11.77 -15.48
N GLU A 193 -13.51 10.96 -15.98
CA GLU A 193 -14.24 11.24 -17.21
C GLU A 193 -15.15 12.46 -17.09
N ASN A 194 -15.83 12.61 -15.94
CA ASN A 194 -16.69 13.76 -15.66
C ASN A 194 -15.91 15.04 -15.29
N ASN A 195 -14.57 14.98 -15.23
CA ASN A 195 -13.75 16.13 -14.86
C ASN A 195 -12.48 16.23 -15.72
N SER A 196 -12.59 16.90 -16.86
CA SER A 196 -11.49 17.08 -17.82
C SER A 196 -10.24 17.74 -17.21
N SER A 197 -10.41 18.68 -16.26
CA SER A 197 -9.29 19.31 -15.56
C SER A 197 -8.53 18.31 -14.69
N MET A 198 -9.25 17.48 -13.92
CA MET A 198 -8.65 16.41 -13.11
C MET A 198 -7.98 15.37 -14.00
N ALA A 199 -8.66 14.90 -15.05
CA ALA A 199 -8.10 13.94 -16.01
C ALA A 199 -6.78 14.45 -16.60
N LYS A 200 -6.73 15.69 -17.05
CA LYS A 200 -5.51 16.32 -17.59
C LYS A 200 -4.40 16.40 -16.56
N LYS A 201 -4.69 16.91 -15.35
CA LYS A 201 -3.70 17.06 -14.28
C LYS A 201 -3.13 15.74 -13.81
N THR A 202 -3.95 14.70 -13.74
CA THR A 202 -3.53 13.35 -13.30
C THR A 202 -2.85 12.53 -14.41
N GLY A 203 -2.92 13.00 -15.65
CA GLY A 203 -2.44 12.25 -16.82
C GLY A 203 -3.27 10.99 -17.06
N PHE A 204 -4.60 11.12 -16.89
CA PHE A 204 -5.56 10.02 -17.12
C PHE A 204 -5.41 9.46 -18.52
N ASN A 205 -5.25 8.14 -18.62
CA ASN A 205 -4.97 7.41 -19.84
C ASN A 205 -5.87 6.17 -19.94
N PRO A 206 -6.94 6.21 -20.76
CA PRO A 206 -7.88 5.11 -20.96
C PRO A 206 -7.51 4.19 -22.15
N THR A 207 -6.23 3.91 -22.38
CA THR A 207 -5.78 3.17 -23.57
C THR A 207 -5.62 1.67 -23.36
N GLY A 208 -6.00 1.16 -22.21
CA GLY A 208 -5.95 -0.26 -21.88
C GLY A 208 -4.63 -0.73 -21.27
N SER A 209 -4.56 -2.02 -21.01
CA SER A 209 -3.40 -2.72 -20.43
C SER A 209 -3.01 -3.90 -21.29
N LEU A 210 -1.71 -4.03 -21.57
CA LEU A 210 -1.11 -5.11 -22.35
C LEU A 210 -0.20 -5.96 -21.45
N SER A 211 -0.61 -7.19 -21.19
CA SER A 211 0.15 -8.16 -20.40
C SER A 211 0.91 -9.09 -21.33
N LEU A 212 2.25 -8.97 -21.36
CA LEU A 212 3.15 -9.69 -22.25
C LEU A 212 3.54 -11.06 -21.69
N SER A 213 3.70 -12.02 -22.58
CA SER A 213 4.18 -13.37 -22.30
C SER A 213 5.27 -13.78 -23.29
N TYR A 214 6.35 -14.42 -22.78
CA TYR A 214 7.54 -14.78 -23.55
C TYR A 214 7.74 -16.29 -23.70
N ASP A 215 6.92 -17.13 -23.04
CA ASP A 215 7.06 -18.58 -23.06
C ASP A 215 6.12 -19.22 -24.07
N VAL A 216 6.65 -20.13 -24.90
CA VAL A 216 5.89 -20.85 -25.95
C VAL A 216 4.95 -21.92 -25.38
N VAL A 217 5.24 -22.43 -24.16
CA VAL A 217 4.63 -23.66 -23.63
C VAL A 217 3.29 -23.43 -22.91
N ASP A 218 2.88 -22.17 -22.69
CA ASP A 218 1.88 -21.92 -21.64
C ASP A 218 0.54 -21.34 -22.12
N THR A 219 0.24 -21.38 -23.40
CA THR A 219 -1.03 -20.85 -23.95
C THR A 219 -2.28 -21.63 -23.48
N LYS A 220 -2.14 -22.89 -23.09
CA LYS A 220 -3.27 -23.71 -22.56
C LYS A 220 -3.39 -23.71 -21.04
N GLN A 221 -2.31 -23.41 -20.30
CA GLN A 221 -2.34 -23.30 -18.84
C GLN A 221 -2.53 -21.86 -18.34
N LYS A 222 -2.37 -20.85 -19.19
CA LYS A 222 -2.38 -19.42 -18.84
C LYS A 222 -3.75 -18.75 -18.71
N ALA A 223 -4.84 -19.47 -18.90
CA ALA A 223 -6.13 -19.01 -18.38
C ALA A 223 -6.15 -18.89 -16.82
N ALA A 224 -5.14 -19.43 -16.16
CA ALA A 224 -4.96 -19.47 -14.71
C ALA A 224 -3.61 -18.88 -14.28
N ASN A 225 -3.20 -17.72 -14.77
CA ASN A 225 -1.95 -17.11 -14.29
C ASN A 225 -2.19 -16.40 -12.94
N PRO A 226 -1.61 -16.87 -11.82
CA PRO A 226 -1.91 -16.41 -10.46
C PRO A 226 -1.48 -14.98 -10.18
N THR A 227 -0.60 -14.40 -10.99
CA THR A 227 -0.21 -12.99 -10.86
C THR A 227 -1.32 -12.01 -11.26
N HIS A 228 -2.39 -12.46 -11.90
CA HIS A 228 -3.45 -11.60 -12.41
C HIS A 228 -4.80 -11.78 -11.70
N GLY A 229 -4.90 -12.62 -10.66
CA GLY A 229 -6.11 -12.77 -9.87
C GLY A 229 -7.40 -12.89 -10.70
N ASN A 230 -8.55 -12.90 -10.05
CA ASN A 230 -9.83 -12.77 -10.74
C ASN A 230 -9.97 -11.36 -11.33
N THR A 231 -10.28 -11.27 -12.64
CA THR A 231 -10.48 -9.99 -13.33
C THR A 231 -11.88 -9.94 -13.96
N LEU A 232 -12.49 -8.76 -13.91
CA LEU A 232 -13.73 -8.43 -14.61
C LEU A 232 -13.47 -7.65 -15.91
N GLU A 233 -12.18 -7.49 -16.30
CA GLU A 233 -11.81 -6.75 -17.50
C GLU A 233 -12.11 -7.55 -18.77
N PRO A 234 -12.87 -6.98 -19.72
CA PRO A 234 -12.99 -7.54 -21.05
C PRO A 234 -11.63 -7.51 -21.77
N SER A 235 -11.27 -8.63 -22.38
CA SER A 235 -9.92 -8.80 -22.91
C SER A 235 -9.88 -9.58 -24.22
N LYS A 236 -8.80 -9.37 -25.00
CA LYS A 236 -8.48 -10.09 -26.24
C LYS A 236 -7.06 -10.65 -26.15
N GLN A 237 -6.86 -11.87 -26.64
CA GLN A 237 -5.52 -12.42 -26.86
C GLN A 237 -4.95 -11.91 -28.16
N LEU A 238 -3.66 -11.57 -28.14
CA LEU A 238 -2.88 -11.10 -29.28
C LEU A 238 -1.65 -11.99 -29.45
N GLU A 239 -1.23 -12.19 -30.69
CA GLU A 239 -0.04 -12.99 -31.03
C GLU A 239 0.75 -12.30 -32.15
N GLY A 240 2.06 -12.57 -32.20
CA GLY A 240 2.93 -12.11 -33.30
C GLY A 240 2.91 -10.60 -33.50
N GLU A 241 2.73 -10.17 -34.77
CA GLU A 241 2.78 -8.76 -35.14
C GLU A 241 1.67 -7.89 -34.55
N ASP A 242 0.50 -8.47 -34.20
CA ASP A 242 -0.61 -7.73 -33.60
C ASP A 242 -0.20 -7.03 -32.30
N ILE A 243 0.76 -7.62 -31.56
CA ILE A 243 1.28 -7.06 -30.32
C ILE A 243 2.03 -5.75 -30.61
N THR A 244 2.93 -5.77 -31.58
CA THR A 244 3.76 -4.60 -31.96
C THR A 244 2.98 -3.56 -32.77
N LEU A 245 1.92 -3.94 -33.45
CA LEU A 245 0.99 -3.01 -34.07
C LEU A 245 0.19 -2.24 -33.03
N LEU A 246 -0.26 -2.93 -31.97
CA LEU A 246 -0.99 -2.30 -30.86
C LEU A 246 -0.09 -1.45 -29.98
N GLU A 247 1.13 -1.91 -29.66
CA GLU A 247 2.09 -1.24 -28.80
C GLU A 247 3.50 -1.29 -29.42
N PRO A 248 3.83 -0.31 -30.27
CA PRO A 248 5.10 -0.30 -31.01
C PRO A 248 6.34 -0.26 -30.12
N SER A 249 6.23 0.28 -28.90
CA SER A 249 7.36 0.41 -27.98
C SER A 249 8.00 -0.93 -27.57
N VAL A 250 7.26 -2.04 -27.68
CA VAL A 250 7.80 -3.38 -27.38
C VAL A 250 8.59 -4.01 -28.53
N LYS A 251 8.60 -3.39 -29.72
CA LYS A 251 9.29 -3.91 -30.90
C LYS A 251 10.80 -4.06 -30.72
N ASN A 252 11.39 -3.18 -29.90
CA ASN A 252 12.85 -3.12 -29.71
C ASN A 252 13.34 -4.02 -28.55
N GLN A 253 12.50 -4.86 -27.98
CA GLN A 253 12.91 -5.82 -26.94
C GLN A 253 13.81 -6.90 -27.53
N GLU A 254 14.85 -7.32 -26.78
CA GLU A 254 15.77 -8.40 -27.22
C GLU A 254 15.01 -9.71 -27.41
N GLN A 255 14.11 -10.03 -26.50
CA GLN A 255 13.20 -11.17 -26.62
C GLN A 255 11.80 -10.64 -26.94
N GLN A 256 11.29 -11.02 -28.09
CA GLN A 256 9.93 -10.64 -28.50
C GLN A 256 8.88 -11.43 -27.70
N PRO A 257 7.78 -10.82 -27.30
CA PRO A 257 6.68 -11.53 -26.66
C PRO A 257 6.03 -12.49 -27.65
N THR A 258 5.74 -13.71 -27.20
CA THR A 258 5.06 -14.74 -28.00
C THR A 258 3.56 -14.53 -28.04
N SER A 259 2.99 -14.00 -26.96
CA SER A 259 1.58 -13.69 -26.83
C SER A 259 1.35 -12.53 -25.88
N ALA A 260 0.20 -11.89 -25.95
CA ALA A 260 -0.21 -10.87 -25.00
C ALA A 260 -1.72 -10.91 -24.75
N LYS A 261 -2.11 -10.57 -23.50
CA LYS A 261 -3.51 -10.30 -23.13
C LYS A 261 -3.73 -8.80 -23.16
N PHE A 262 -4.64 -8.32 -23.98
CA PHE A 262 -5.04 -6.92 -24.03
C PHE A 262 -6.38 -6.71 -23.29
N GLU A 263 -6.35 -5.94 -22.21
CA GLU A 263 -7.52 -5.53 -21.42
C GLU A 263 -7.86 -4.08 -21.81
N PHE A 264 -8.89 -3.90 -22.65
CA PHE A 264 -9.12 -2.64 -23.35
C PHE A 264 -9.89 -1.58 -22.53
N GLU A 265 -10.56 -1.94 -21.43
CA GLU A 265 -11.24 -0.99 -20.53
C GLU A 265 -10.37 -0.54 -19.35
N THR A 266 -9.16 -1.06 -19.23
CA THR A 266 -8.23 -0.66 -18.16
C THR A 266 -7.73 0.76 -18.42
N CYS A 267 -7.69 1.56 -17.35
CA CYS A 267 -7.19 2.93 -17.37
C CYS A 267 -5.95 3.11 -16.47
N ALA A 268 -5.25 4.21 -16.64
CA ALA A 268 -4.17 4.63 -15.75
C ALA A 268 -4.26 6.11 -15.40
N ALA A 269 -3.84 6.49 -14.18
CA ALA A 269 -3.64 7.89 -13.80
C ALA A 269 -2.67 7.99 -12.61
N SER A 270 -2.06 9.16 -12.41
CA SER A 270 -1.15 9.40 -11.29
C SER A 270 -1.92 9.53 -9.98
N SER A 271 -1.72 8.57 -9.09
CA SER A 271 -2.27 8.59 -7.72
C SER A 271 -1.76 9.80 -6.92
N GLU A 272 -0.48 10.19 -7.05
CA GLU A 272 0.09 11.36 -6.39
C GLU A 272 -0.64 12.63 -6.82
N ARG A 273 -0.69 12.89 -8.13
CA ARG A 273 -1.35 14.09 -8.68
C ARG A 273 -2.86 14.13 -8.40
N PHE A 274 -3.51 12.96 -8.37
CA PHE A 274 -4.91 12.86 -7.94
C PHE A 274 -5.08 13.26 -6.48
N THR A 275 -4.21 12.74 -5.61
CA THR A 275 -4.24 13.04 -4.17
C THR A 275 -4.05 14.53 -3.91
N GLU A 276 -3.08 15.16 -4.60
CA GLU A 276 -2.82 16.60 -4.52
C GLU A 276 -4.01 17.44 -5.04
N GLU A 277 -4.56 17.07 -6.20
CA GLU A 277 -5.71 17.79 -6.77
C GLU A 277 -6.95 17.69 -5.89
N LEU A 278 -7.19 16.52 -5.29
CA LEU A 278 -8.33 16.32 -4.41
C LEU A 278 -8.16 17.10 -3.09
N ALA A 279 -6.93 17.15 -2.54
CA ALA A 279 -6.61 17.98 -1.38
C ALA A 279 -6.80 19.47 -1.71
N ASN A 280 -6.35 19.93 -2.88
CA ASN A 280 -6.56 21.30 -3.33
C ASN A 280 -8.04 21.66 -3.46
N ARG A 281 -8.88 20.73 -3.92
CA ARG A 281 -10.34 20.95 -3.95
C ARG A 281 -10.93 21.09 -2.56
N CYS A 282 -10.50 20.24 -1.62
CA CYS A 282 -10.94 20.37 -0.23
C CYS A 282 -10.64 21.75 0.38
N VAL A 283 -9.50 22.35 0.01
CA VAL A 283 -9.09 23.67 0.54
C VAL A 283 -9.80 24.83 -0.17
N ASN A 284 -10.00 24.70 -1.49
CA ASN A 284 -10.49 25.81 -2.32
C ASN A 284 -12.02 25.87 -2.42
N ASP A 285 -12.74 24.82 -2.06
CA ASP A 285 -14.21 24.86 -2.03
C ASP A 285 -14.68 25.29 -0.63
N PRO A 286 -15.24 26.52 -0.49
CA PRO A 286 -15.70 27.04 0.81
C PRO A 286 -16.87 26.25 1.42
N LYS A 287 -17.49 25.35 0.68
CA LYS A 287 -18.55 24.46 1.18
C LYS A 287 -18.00 23.26 1.93
N LEU A 288 -16.71 22.95 1.76
CA LEU A 288 -16.04 21.81 2.37
C LEU A 288 -15.30 22.24 3.63
N ASP A 289 -15.69 21.69 4.77
CA ASP A 289 -15.06 21.96 6.06
C ASP A 289 -13.91 20.95 6.30
N VAL A 290 -12.76 21.21 5.68
CA VAL A 290 -11.58 20.34 5.77
C VAL A 290 -10.36 21.15 6.18
N LYS A 291 -9.64 20.68 7.20
CA LYS A 291 -8.35 21.24 7.63
C LYS A 291 -7.25 20.19 7.52
N PHE A 292 -6.20 20.49 6.78
CA PHE A 292 -5.00 19.65 6.70
C PHE A 292 -3.93 20.16 7.66
N LEU A 293 -3.43 19.28 8.52
CA LEU A 293 -2.30 19.54 9.40
C LEU A 293 -1.11 18.73 8.88
N TYR A 294 -0.35 19.36 7.98
CA TYR A 294 0.91 18.81 7.49
C TYR A 294 2.01 18.96 8.53
N ASP A 295 3.13 18.26 8.36
CA ASP A 295 4.24 18.17 9.30
C ASP A 295 3.78 17.76 10.71
N THR A 296 2.67 17.02 10.78
CA THR A 296 1.99 16.63 12.02
C THR A 296 2.01 15.13 12.18
N ARG A 297 2.88 14.66 13.07
CA ARG A 297 3.10 13.24 13.34
C ARG A 297 2.42 12.82 14.63
N VAL A 298 1.64 11.74 14.57
CA VAL A 298 1.09 11.10 15.76
C VAL A 298 2.21 10.42 16.55
N LYS A 299 2.30 10.70 17.84
CA LYS A 299 3.28 10.19 18.79
C LYS A 299 2.66 9.24 19.82
N GLY A 300 1.39 9.45 20.14
CA GLY A 300 0.65 8.64 21.08
C GLY A 300 -0.85 8.80 20.91
N VAL A 301 -1.60 7.85 21.47
CA VAL A 301 -3.06 7.86 21.47
C VAL A 301 -3.54 7.46 22.86
N SER A 302 -4.37 8.32 23.46
CA SER A 302 -5.03 8.03 24.73
C SER A 302 -6.42 7.45 24.49
N THR A 303 -6.80 6.49 25.31
CA THR A 303 -8.10 5.82 25.24
C THR A 303 -8.74 5.76 26.60
N ALA A 304 -10.07 5.76 26.66
CA ALA A 304 -10.85 5.58 27.88
C ALA A 304 -12.01 4.61 27.63
N GLN A 305 -12.62 4.11 28.71
CA GLN A 305 -13.86 3.35 28.62
C GLN A 305 -15.01 4.30 28.30
N GLY A 306 -15.72 4.04 27.20
CA GLY A 306 -16.89 4.79 26.73
C GLY A 306 -18.13 3.91 26.72
N GLY A 307 -18.71 3.61 27.89
CA GLY A 307 -19.80 2.64 28.00
C GLY A 307 -19.32 1.21 27.81
N GLN A 308 -19.91 0.47 26.85
CA GLN A 308 -19.53 -0.92 26.56
C GLN A 308 -18.25 -1.07 25.73
N ARG A 309 -17.84 -0.03 25.03
CA ARG A 309 -16.64 -0.02 24.15
C ARG A 309 -15.66 1.04 24.62
N ARG A 310 -14.39 0.84 24.28
CA ARG A 310 -13.37 1.89 24.45
C ARG A 310 -13.62 3.02 23.45
N ILE A 311 -13.11 4.21 23.77
CA ILE A 311 -13.08 5.34 22.85
C ILE A 311 -11.67 5.92 22.80
N VAL A 312 -11.28 6.43 21.65
CA VAL A 312 -10.11 7.30 21.52
C VAL A 312 -10.48 8.66 22.09
N THR A 313 -9.71 9.17 23.04
CA THR A 313 -9.97 10.45 23.70
C THR A 313 -9.03 11.54 23.27
N GLN A 314 -7.74 11.21 23.06
CA GLN A 314 -6.73 12.19 22.67
C GLN A 314 -5.75 11.59 21.67
N ILE A 315 -5.25 12.43 20.76
CA ILE A 315 -4.15 12.12 19.86
C ILE A 315 -3.01 13.08 20.18
N GLN A 316 -1.89 12.53 20.62
CA GLN A 316 -0.66 13.25 20.90
C GLN A 316 0.16 13.36 19.63
N THR A 317 0.59 14.56 19.28
CA THR A 317 1.38 14.84 18.08
C THR A 317 2.69 15.53 18.43
N ASN A 318 3.59 15.66 17.46
CA ASN A 318 4.80 16.50 17.60
C ASN A 318 4.48 18.00 17.74
N ARG A 319 3.21 18.41 17.57
CA ARG A 319 2.77 19.81 17.62
C ARG A 319 1.79 20.09 18.76
N GLY A 320 1.47 19.11 19.59
CA GLY A 320 0.54 19.23 20.70
C GLY A 320 -0.47 18.09 20.76
N VAL A 321 -1.44 18.20 21.65
CA VAL A 321 -2.47 17.18 21.93
C VAL A 321 -3.81 17.62 21.36
N ILE A 322 -4.50 16.71 20.70
CA ILE A 322 -5.82 16.91 20.10
C ILE A 322 -6.85 16.12 20.90
N ASP A 323 -7.85 16.78 21.46
CA ASP A 323 -9.01 16.11 22.05
C ASP A 323 -9.93 15.59 20.94
N VAL A 324 -10.24 14.29 20.95
CA VAL A 324 -11.04 13.61 19.93
C VAL A 324 -12.16 12.76 20.50
N LYS A 325 -12.51 12.94 21.79
CA LYS A 325 -13.50 12.10 22.48
C LYS A 325 -14.88 12.11 21.81
N ASP A 326 -15.27 13.24 21.20
CA ASP A 326 -16.56 13.42 20.51
C ASP A 326 -16.44 13.29 18.99
N ALA A 327 -15.25 12.94 18.48
CA ALA A 327 -14.97 12.78 17.05
C ALA A 327 -14.91 11.31 16.62
N GLN A 328 -15.17 11.05 15.34
CA GLN A 328 -14.82 9.79 14.69
C GLN A 328 -13.36 9.85 14.28
N VAL A 329 -12.59 8.81 14.58
CA VAL A 329 -11.16 8.70 14.25
C VAL A 329 -10.99 7.65 13.16
N LEU A 330 -10.38 8.02 12.03
CA LEU A 330 -10.04 7.11 10.94
C LEU A 330 -8.52 6.91 10.87
N ILE A 331 -8.07 5.67 10.97
CA ILE A 331 -6.69 5.31 10.63
C ILE A 331 -6.62 4.99 9.14
N ALA A 332 -5.98 5.88 8.36
CA ALA A 332 -5.68 5.73 6.93
C ALA A 332 -4.16 5.82 6.67
N ALA A 333 -3.38 5.29 7.61
CA ALA A 333 -1.93 5.47 7.68
C ALA A 333 -1.13 4.48 6.81
N GLY A 334 -1.78 3.78 5.87
CA GLY A 334 -1.13 2.83 4.97
C GLY A 334 -0.29 1.80 5.73
N ALA A 335 0.95 1.59 5.33
CA ALA A 335 1.86 0.64 5.99
C ALA A 335 2.13 1.00 7.47
N TRP A 336 1.95 2.27 7.88
CA TRP A 336 2.14 2.73 9.26
C TRP A 336 0.94 2.44 10.19
N THR A 337 -0.17 1.90 9.66
CA THR A 337 -1.36 1.52 10.44
C THR A 337 -1.03 0.65 11.66
N PRO A 338 -0.13 -0.35 11.60
CA PRO A 338 0.23 -1.14 12.78
C PRO A 338 0.85 -0.33 13.91
N HIS A 339 1.62 0.71 13.59
CA HIS A 339 2.24 1.59 14.60
C HIS A 339 1.17 2.38 15.36
N ILE A 340 0.21 2.95 14.62
CA ILE A 340 -0.90 3.70 15.23
C ILE A 340 -1.80 2.76 16.05
N ALA A 341 -2.12 1.57 15.52
CA ALA A 341 -2.90 0.56 16.22
C ALA A 341 -2.21 0.10 17.54
N ALA A 342 -0.88 -0.10 17.49
CA ALA A 342 -0.09 -0.49 18.66
C ALA A 342 -0.11 0.56 19.78
N MET A 343 -0.27 1.85 19.48
CA MET A 343 -0.42 2.90 20.49
C MET A 343 -1.70 2.71 21.34
N MET A 344 -2.70 2.02 20.78
CA MET A 344 -3.98 1.70 21.45
C MET A 344 -4.04 0.27 22.01
N GLY A 345 -2.93 -0.47 21.97
CA GLY A 345 -2.88 -1.87 22.40
C GLY A 345 -3.45 -2.86 21.40
N LEU A 346 -3.65 -2.45 20.14
CA LEU A 346 -4.18 -3.28 19.07
C LEU A 346 -3.05 -3.87 18.21
N TYR A 347 -3.30 -5.04 17.62
CA TYR A 347 -2.54 -5.63 16.52
C TYR A 347 -3.34 -5.51 15.22
N ALA A 348 -2.80 -4.84 14.21
CA ALA A 348 -3.33 -4.81 12.85
C ALA A 348 -2.42 -5.66 11.94
N PRO A 349 -2.95 -6.65 11.18
CA PRO A 349 -2.15 -7.63 10.44
C PRO A 349 -1.61 -7.07 9.11
N VAL A 350 -0.97 -5.92 9.15
CA VAL A 350 -0.38 -5.23 7.99
C VAL A 350 1.13 -5.23 8.11
N TYR A 351 1.84 -5.57 7.05
CA TYR A 351 3.29 -5.51 6.99
C TYR A 351 3.76 -4.74 5.74
N PRO A 352 4.85 -3.96 5.82
CA PRO A 352 5.35 -3.24 4.66
C PRO A 352 5.99 -4.18 3.65
N LEU A 353 5.54 -4.09 2.40
CA LEU A 353 6.23 -4.65 1.25
C LEU A 353 6.82 -3.48 0.47
N LYS A 354 8.14 -3.31 0.55
CA LYS A 354 8.85 -2.25 -0.15
C LYS A 354 8.75 -2.44 -1.67
N GLY A 355 8.20 -1.47 -2.37
CA GLY A 355 8.11 -1.43 -3.83
C GLY A 355 9.08 -0.40 -4.40
N TYR A 356 9.51 -0.64 -5.63
CA TYR A 356 10.43 0.20 -6.40
C TYR A 356 9.66 0.90 -7.52
N ALA A 357 9.97 2.17 -7.75
CA ALA A 357 9.39 2.96 -8.82
C ALA A 357 10.42 3.96 -9.38
N MET A 358 10.38 4.20 -10.68
CA MET A 358 11.08 5.30 -11.33
C MET A 358 10.16 5.97 -12.34
N SER A 359 10.45 7.24 -12.64
CA SER A 359 9.69 8.03 -13.61
C SER A 359 10.63 8.70 -14.60
N ILE A 360 10.24 8.67 -15.87
CA ILE A 360 10.97 9.30 -16.97
C ILE A 360 10.00 10.28 -17.65
N SER A 361 10.42 11.52 -17.87
CA SER A 361 9.67 12.48 -18.67
C SER A 361 9.79 12.11 -20.15
N ALA A 362 8.68 11.79 -20.78
CA ALA A 362 8.65 11.45 -22.18
C ALA A 362 9.01 12.66 -23.07
N LYS A 363 8.57 13.86 -22.67
CA LYS A 363 8.90 15.11 -23.37
C LYS A 363 10.40 15.39 -23.34
N GLU A 364 11.03 15.27 -22.18
CA GLU A 364 12.48 15.46 -22.04
C GLU A 364 13.26 14.38 -22.78
N ALA A 365 12.82 13.12 -22.71
CA ALA A 365 13.44 12.02 -23.43
C ALA A 365 13.44 12.23 -24.95
N LEU A 366 12.29 12.63 -25.51
CA LEU A 366 12.18 12.93 -26.96
C LEU A 366 12.96 14.19 -27.36
N ALA A 367 13.08 15.19 -26.49
CA ALA A 367 13.80 16.42 -26.79
C ALA A 367 15.33 16.23 -26.74
N SER A 368 15.82 15.37 -25.87
CA SER A 368 17.26 15.16 -25.65
C SER A 368 17.87 14.04 -26.49
N ASN A 369 17.07 13.14 -27.05
CA ASN A 369 17.54 12.03 -27.87
C ASN A 369 16.85 12.04 -29.25
N THR A 370 17.56 12.50 -30.29
CA THR A 370 17.05 12.60 -31.66
C THR A 370 16.79 11.25 -32.33
N LEU A 371 17.32 10.16 -31.78
CA LEU A 371 17.10 8.80 -32.28
C LEU A 371 15.82 8.19 -31.72
N LEU A 372 15.33 8.72 -30.58
CA LEU A 372 14.11 8.24 -29.93
C LEU A 372 12.88 8.80 -30.65
N LYS A 373 11.96 7.91 -30.96
CA LYS A 373 10.68 8.26 -31.61
C LYS A 373 9.53 8.17 -30.60
N PRO A 374 8.43 8.89 -30.81
CA PRO A 374 7.23 8.73 -29.98
C PRO A 374 6.71 7.28 -29.90
N SER A 375 6.90 6.50 -30.96
CA SER A 375 6.55 5.07 -31.01
C SER A 375 7.42 4.16 -30.17
N ASP A 376 8.58 4.63 -29.71
CA ASP A 376 9.48 3.87 -28.82
C ASP A 376 9.08 4.01 -27.34
N LEU A 377 8.14 4.92 -27.04
CA LEU A 377 7.60 5.14 -25.71
C LEU A 377 6.29 4.37 -25.52
N PRO A 378 6.05 3.78 -24.34
CA PRO A 378 4.77 3.11 -24.07
C PRO A 378 3.61 4.09 -24.18
N THR A 379 2.53 3.65 -24.83
CA THR A 379 1.31 4.45 -25.02
C THR A 379 0.23 4.09 -23.99
N ARG A 380 0.36 2.96 -23.31
CA ARG A 380 -0.59 2.35 -22.38
C ARG A 380 0.12 1.70 -21.19
N ILE A 381 -0.62 0.93 -20.42
CA ILE A 381 -0.03 0.02 -19.44
C ILE A 381 0.59 -1.15 -20.21
N VAL A 382 1.89 -1.39 -19.99
CA VAL A 382 2.61 -2.57 -20.48
C VAL A 382 3.17 -3.29 -19.26
N CYS A 383 2.74 -4.52 -19.05
CA CYS A 383 3.22 -5.34 -17.95
C CYS A 383 3.66 -6.73 -18.45
N ASP A 384 4.57 -7.31 -17.72
CA ASP A 384 4.98 -8.70 -17.85
C ASP A 384 5.02 -9.34 -16.46
N LYS A 385 5.65 -10.51 -16.34
CA LYS A 385 5.81 -11.21 -15.06
C LYS A 385 6.52 -10.36 -13.99
N TYR A 386 7.37 -9.41 -14.40
CA TYR A 386 8.32 -8.72 -13.52
C TYR A 386 8.09 -7.22 -13.43
N MET A 387 7.65 -6.60 -14.50
CA MET A 387 7.57 -5.15 -14.63
C MET A 387 6.16 -4.68 -14.92
N PHE A 388 5.83 -3.51 -14.39
CA PHE A 388 4.59 -2.81 -14.68
C PHE A 388 4.95 -1.37 -15.07
N THR A 389 4.77 -1.06 -16.34
CA THR A 389 5.05 0.27 -16.91
C THR A 389 3.76 0.93 -17.36
N SER A 390 3.56 2.18 -17.02
CA SER A 390 2.36 2.95 -17.41
C SER A 390 2.72 4.31 -17.97
N ARG A 391 1.90 4.78 -18.92
CA ARG A 391 1.94 6.15 -19.42
C ARG A 391 0.96 7.02 -18.65
N LEU A 392 1.44 8.05 -17.94
CA LEU A 392 0.66 8.95 -17.10
C LEU A 392 0.83 10.39 -17.62
N GLY A 393 0.17 10.72 -18.74
CA GLY A 393 0.40 11.98 -19.45
C GLY A 393 1.82 12.04 -20.03
N ASP A 394 2.66 12.98 -19.58
CA ASP A 394 4.05 13.08 -20.00
C ASP A 394 4.99 12.08 -19.30
N GLU A 395 4.53 11.42 -18.27
CA GLU A 395 5.34 10.54 -17.45
C GLU A 395 5.26 9.08 -17.92
N VAL A 396 6.43 8.44 -18.13
CA VAL A 396 6.58 6.98 -18.20
C VAL A 396 6.96 6.49 -16.81
N ARG A 397 6.03 5.82 -16.13
CA ARG A 397 6.21 5.28 -14.78
C ARG A 397 6.52 3.79 -14.86
N VAL A 398 7.69 3.40 -14.36
CA VAL A 398 8.12 2.00 -14.26
C VAL A 398 8.08 1.58 -12.80
N THR A 399 7.41 0.47 -12.52
CA THR A 399 7.32 -0.11 -11.18
C THR A 399 7.50 -1.61 -11.22
N SER A 400 8.01 -2.19 -10.17
CA SER A 400 8.07 -3.63 -9.97
C SER A 400 8.60 -3.97 -8.58
N ILE A 401 8.98 -5.22 -8.40
CA ILE A 401 9.69 -5.78 -7.26
C ILE A 401 8.97 -5.54 -5.93
N GLY A 402 8.98 -6.54 -5.11
CA GLY A 402 8.58 -6.49 -3.71
C GLY A 402 9.76 -6.92 -2.85
N GLU A 403 10.08 -6.14 -1.80
CA GLU A 403 11.12 -6.47 -0.86
C GLU A 403 10.59 -6.42 0.57
N PHE A 404 10.74 -7.52 1.31
CA PHE A 404 10.55 -7.55 2.74
C PHE A 404 11.89 -7.20 3.41
N SER A 405 12.04 -5.95 3.82
CA SER A 405 13.26 -5.41 4.44
C SER A 405 12.92 -4.46 5.61
N GLY A 406 11.88 -4.82 6.36
CA GLY A 406 11.40 -3.99 7.45
C GLY A 406 10.86 -2.65 6.95
N TRP A 407 11.25 -1.57 7.62
CA TRP A 407 10.68 -0.23 7.46
C TRP A 407 11.61 0.76 6.73
N SER A 408 12.70 0.27 6.11
CA SER A 408 13.61 1.12 5.35
C SER A 408 13.01 1.52 4.00
N THR A 409 12.96 2.81 3.71
CA THR A 409 12.54 3.36 2.41
C THR A 409 13.71 3.59 1.44
N SER A 410 14.94 3.33 1.88
CA SER A 410 16.12 3.42 1.00
C SER A 410 16.15 2.24 0.03
N PRO A 411 16.49 2.45 -1.24
CA PRO A 411 16.74 1.36 -2.18
C PRO A 411 17.86 0.45 -1.71
N THR A 412 17.69 -0.87 -1.86
CA THR A 412 18.75 -1.85 -1.67
C THR A 412 19.55 -1.94 -2.96
N ALA A 413 20.84 -1.64 -2.93
CA ALA A 413 21.67 -1.46 -4.15
C ALA A 413 21.62 -2.65 -5.13
N SER A 414 21.62 -3.90 -4.63
CA SER A 414 21.52 -5.09 -5.47
C SER A 414 20.14 -5.20 -6.14
N VAL A 415 19.08 -4.87 -5.41
CA VAL A 415 17.70 -4.91 -5.89
C VAL A 415 17.42 -3.78 -6.88
N GLU A 416 17.95 -2.58 -6.62
CA GLU A 416 17.88 -1.44 -7.54
C GLU A 416 18.59 -1.76 -8.87
N LYS A 417 19.79 -2.36 -8.81
CA LYS A 417 20.51 -2.78 -10.03
C LYS A 417 19.68 -3.77 -10.87
N GLU A 418 19.04 -4.72 -10.21
CA GLU A 418 18.18 -5.69 -10.86
C GLU A 418 16.92 -5.04 -11.46
N PHE A 419 16.28 -4.13 -10.74
CA PHE A 419 15.14 -3.35 -11.20
C PHE A 419 15.45 -2.54 -12.47
N ARG A 420 16.61 -1.86 -12.50
CA ARG A 420 17.06 -1.10 -13.69
C ARG A 420 17.33 -2.02 -14.88
N ARG A 421 17.98 -3.18 -14.64
CA ARG A 421 18.23 -4.17 -15.71
C ARG A 421 16.93 -4.63 -16.36
N GLU A 422 15.92 -4.98 -15.57
CA GLU A 422 14.63 -5.43 -16.09
C GLU A 422 13.86 -4.30 -16.79
N ALA A 423 13.97 -3.07 -16.31
CA ALA A 423 13.40 -1.91 -17.00
C ALA A 423 14.04 -1.68 -18.38
N VAL A 424 15.37 -1.82 -18.49
CA VAL A 424 16.08 -1.75 -19.79
C VAL A 424 15.67 -2.91 -20.68
N ARG A 425 15.55 -4.14 -20.16
CA ARG A 425 15.06 -5.29 -20.93
C ARG A 425 13.68 -5.01 -21.56
N GLN A 426 12.78 -4.38 -20.79
CA GLN A 426 11.43 -4.05 -21.26
C GLN A 426 11.44 -2.89 -22.26
N PHE A 427 12.27 -1.87 -22.06
CA PHE A 427 12.37 -0.70 -22.92
C PHE A 427 13.83 -0.31 -23.21
N PRO A 428 14.54 -1.04 -24.10
CA PRO A 428 15.96 -0.80 -24.41
C PRO A 428 16.25 0.62 -24.92
N MET A 429 15.29 1.21 -25.65
CA MET A 429 15.44 2.57 -26.21
C MET A 429 15.48 3.65 -25.11
N LEU A 430 15.06 3.33 -23.88
CA LEU A 430 15.10 4.23 -22.73
C LEU A 430 16.30 3.97 -21.79
N GLU A 431 17.29 3.18 -22.18
CA GLU A 431 18.40 2.74 -21.32
C GLU A 431 19.12 3.90 -20.63
N SER A 432 19.48 4.97 -21.37
CA SER A 432 20.16 6.14 -20.79
C SER A 432 19.34 6.81 -19.71
N PHE A 433 18.04 7.01 -19.97
CA PHE A 433 17.11 7.63 -19.03
C PHE A 433 16.84 6.73 -17.81
N ILE A 434 16.73 5.41 -18.01
CA ILE A 434 16.56 4.43 -16.92
C ILE A 434 17.78 4.43 -15.99
N LYS A 435 19.00 4.56 -16.54
CA LYS A 435 20.24 4.62 -15.74
C LYS A 435 20.34 5.87 -14.88
N GLU A 436 19.82 7.00 -15.35
CA GLU A 436 19.86 8.29 -14.65
C GLU A 436 18.66 8.55 -13.75
N ALA A 437 17.50 7.92 -14.04
CA ALA A 437 16.27 8.14 -13.30
C ALA A 437 16.45 7.83 -11.81
N LYS A 438 15.93 8.71 -10.94
CA LYS A 438 15.91 8.47 -9.50
C LYS A 438 14.93 7.35 -9.17
N VAL A 439 15.42 6.31 -8.50
CA VAL A 439 14.57 5.25 -7.95
C VAL A 439 14.01 5.71 -6.61
N LYS A 440 12.69 5.63 -6.47
CA LYS A 440 11.96 5.83 -5.23
C LYS A 440 11.50 4.49 -4.68
N CYS A 441 11.49 4.35 -3.37
CA CYS A 441 10.90 3.20 -2.69
C CYS A 441 9.72 3.65 -1.83
N CYS A 442 8.72 2.78 -1.70
CA CYS A 442 7.59 3.00 -0.82
C CYS A 442 7.15 1.69 -0.17
N HIS A 443 6.44 1.81 0.94
CA HIS A 443 5.88 0.67 1.65
C HIS A 443 4.43 0.41 1.23
N ARG A 444 4.21 -0.68 0.49
CA ARG A 444 2.86 -1.17 0.19
C ARG A 444 2.29 -1.81 1.46
N PRO A 445 1.09 -1.42 1.93
CA PRO A 445 0.47 -1.99 3.13
C PRO A 445 -0.09 -3.39 2.83
N TYR A 446 0.68 -4.44 3.10
CA TYR A 446 0.27 -5.80 2.77
C TYR A 446 -0.43 -6.46 3.96
N VAL A 447 -1.75 -6.69 3.84
CA VAL A 447 -2.53 -7.42 4.84
C VAL A 447 -2.28 -8.92 4.69
N SER A 448 -2.15 -9.64 5.81
CA SER A 448 -1.75 -11.06 5.80
C SER A 448 -2.70 -11.99 5.03
N ASP A 449 -3.96 -11.62 4.90
CA ASP A 449 -4.99 -12.36 4.13
C ASP A 449 -5.27 -11.77 2.75
N GLY A 450 -4.59 -10.67 2.37
CA GLY A 450 -4.77 -10.00 1.09
C GLY A 450 -6.08 -9.21 0.96
N ILE A 451 -6.90 -9.13 2.01
CA ILE A 451 -8.19 -8.44 1.99
C ILE A 451 -8.04 -7.07 2.64
N LEU A 452 -8.64 -6.03 2.05
CA LEU A 452 -8.69 -4.68 2.60
C LEU A 452 -9.23 -4.69 4.04
N LEU A 453 -8.62 -3.92 4.93
CA LEU A 453 -9.18 -3.58 6.23
C LEU A 453 -10.00 -2.31 6.07
N LEU A 454 -11.32 -2.40 6.12
CA LEU A 454 -12.21 -1.25 5.94
C LEU A 454 -13.44 -1.39 6.83
N GLY A 455 -13.56 -0.52 7.82
CA GLY A 455 -14.73 -0.54 8.71
C GLY A 455 -14.44 -0.04 10.11
N ARG A 456 -15.36 -0.31 11.02
CA ARG A 456 -15.25 0.02 12.44
C ARG A 456 -14.37 -1.00 13.16
N VAL A 457 -13.53 -0.53 14.07
CA VAL A 457 -12.80 -1.40 14.97
C VAL A 457 -13.73 -1.76 16.12
N GLU A 458 -14.01 -3.06 16.27
CA GLU A 458 -15.10 -3.57 17.13
C GLU A 458 -14.97 -3.17 18.58
N GLU A 459 -13.73 -3.13 19.10
CA GLU A 459 -13.42 -2.78 20.48
C GLU A 459 -13.63 -1.29 20.80
N PHE A 460 -13.83 -0.46 19.76
CA PHE A 460 -13.92 0.99 19.90
C PHE A 460 -15.26 1.56 19.40
N GLY A 461 -15.78 2.56 20.12
CA GLY A 461 -17.00 3.25 19.73
C GLY A 461 -16.82 4.31 18.64
N ASN A 462 -15.62 4.86 18.51
CA ASN A 462 -15.33 5.98 17.59
C ASN A 462 -14.13 5.76 16.66
N LEU A 463 -13.65 4.52 16.51
CA LEU A 463 -12.47 4.21 15.70
C LEU A 463 -12.85 3.43 14.42
N LEU A 464 -12.35 3.91 13.29
CA LEU A 464 -12.40 3.23 12.00
C LEU A 464 -10.99 3.00 11.47
N VAL A 465 -10.84 2.02 10.59
CA VAL A 465 -9.61 1.79 9.82
C VAL A 465 -9.94 1.66 8.33
N SER A 466 -9.05 2.19 7.48
CA SER A 466 -9.04 1.96 6.04
C SER A 466 -7.61 1.76 5.58
N CYS A 467 -7.20 0.50 5.36
CA CYS A 467 -5.81 0.14 5.09
C CYS A 467 -5.68 -1.14 4.25
N GLY A 468 -4.64 -1.22 3.44
CA GLY A 468 -4.42 -2.35 2.53
C GLY A 468 -5.24 -2.20 1.24
N PRO A 469 -5.38 -3.25 0.46
CA PRO A 469 -4.54 -4.41 0.34
C PRO A 469 -3.34 -4.16 -0.60
N GLY A 470 -2.15 -4.09 -0.08
CA GLY A 470 -0.91 -4.09 -0.86
C GLY A 470 -0.83 -2.98 -1.93
N SER A 471 -0.75 -3.38 -3.20
CA SER A 471 -0.60 -2.46 -4.34
C SER A 471 -1.91 -1.79 -4.79
N ASN A 472 -3.06 -2.18 -4.25
CA ASN A 472 -4.38 -1.80 -4.78
C ASN A 472 -4.96 -0.51 -4.13
N GLY A 473 -4.26 0.10 -3.19
CA GLY A 473 -4.76 1.27 -2.45
C GLY A 473 -5.22 2.41 -3.34
N TRP A 474 -4.56 2.64 -4.48
CA TRP A 474 -4.94 3.64 -5.46
C TRP A 474 -6.34 3.41 -6.02
N LYS A 475 -6.55 2.28 -6.67
CA LYS A 475 -7.80 1.99 -7.36
C LYS A 475 -9.00 1.79 -6.42
N LEU A 476 -8.74 1.49 -5.14
CA LEU A 476 -9.78 1.28 -4.13
C LEU A 476 -10.13 2.54 -3.32
N ALA A 477 -9.35 3.63 -3.45
CA ALA A 477 -9.46 4.79 -2.59
C ALA A 477 -10.85 5.44 -2.61
N VAL A 478 -11.45 5.63 -3.80
CA VAL A 478 -12.76 6.29 -3.95
C VAL A 478 -13.87 5.46 -3.31
N GLY A 479 -13.89 4.16 -3.56
CA GLY A 479 -14.85 3.25 -2.93
C GLY A 479 -14.67 3.18 -1.40
N SER A 480 -13.42 3.11 -0.93
CA SER A 480 -13.11 3.13 0.51
C SER A 480 -13.62 4.40 1.18
N GLY A 481 -13.38 5.56 0.56
CA GLY A 481 -13.88 6.83 1.08
C GLY A 481 -15.40 6.89 1.14
N SER A 482 -16.11 6.31 0.16
CA SER A 482 -17.58 6.24 0.15
C SER A 482 -18.12 5.35 1.29
N ILE A 483 -17.52 4.17 1.54
CA ILE A 483 -17.94 3.30 2.64
C ILE A 483 -17.64 3.95 4.00
N VAL A 484 -16.47 4.60 4.17
CA VAL A 484 -16.16 5.36 5.39
C VAL A 484 -17.21 6.44 5.64
N GLU A 485 -17.59 7.19 4.61
CA GLU A 485 -18.61 8.22 4.73
C GLU A 485 -19.95 7.63 5.17
N MET A 486 -20.43 6.55 4.54
CA MET A 486 -21.67 5.88 4.91
C MET A 486 -21.68 5.41 6.36
N LEU A 487 -20.56 4.80 6.82
CA LEU A 487 -20.39 4.37 8.21
C LEU A 487 -20.43 5.56 9.18
N VAL A 488 -19.74 6.66 8.89
CA VAL A 488 -19.73 7.86 9.74
C VAL A 488 -21.10 8.52 9.76
N SER A 489 -21.81 8.54 8.64
CA SER A 489 -23.21 9.02 8.55
C SER A 489 -24.22 8.15 9.29
N GLY A 490 -23.79 7.00 9.84
CA GLY A 490 -24.61 6.17 10.74
C GLY A 490 -25.28 4.98 10.06
N LYS A 491 -24.96 4.66 8.79
CA LYS A 491 -25.43 3.42 8.16
C LYS A 491 -24.79 2.20 8.81
N THR A 492 -25.56 1.13 8.92
CA THR A 492 -25.05 -0.19 9.32
C THR A 492 -24.36 -0.88 8.15
N GLU A 493 -23.51 -1.86 8.43
CA GLU A 493 -22.85 -2.67 7.39
C GLU A 493 -23.88 -3.40 6.52
N ASP A 494 -25.01 -3.85 7.09
CA ASP A 494 -26.09 -4.48 6.32
C ASP A 494 -26.73 -3.49 5.35
N GLN A 495 -27.06 -2.28 5.80
CA GLN A 495 -27.61 -1.23 4.93
C GLN A 495 -26.68 -0.86 3.79
N ILE A 496 -25.37 -0.82 4.08
CA ILE A 496 -24.35 -0.54 3.06
C ILE A 496 -24.23 -1.71 2.07
N SER A 497 -24.27 -2.94 2.57
CA SER A 497 -24.22 -4.15 1.73
C SER A 497 -25.41 -4.23 0.78
N ASP A 498 -26.61 -3.94 1.27
CA ASP A 498 -27.84 -3.91 0.46
C ASP A 498 -27.78 -2.83 -0.62
N GLU A 499 -27.26 -1.64 -0.28
CA GLU A 499 -27.12 -0.51 -1.23
C GLU A 499 -26.07 -0.78 -2.31
N LEU A 500 -24.95 -1.42 -1.95
CA LEU A 500 -23.83 -1.65 -2.86
C LEU A 500 -23.89 -2.98 -3.62
N GLY A 501 -24.73 -3.92 -3.16
CA GLY A 501 -24.92 -5.22 -3.79
C GLY A 501 -23.79 -6.23 -3.54
N PHE A 502 -22.98 -6.04 -2.49
CA PHE A 502 -21.98 -6.99 -2.00
C PHE A 502 -21.79 -6.87 -0.49
N ASP A 503 -21.29 -7.92 0.16
CA ASP A 503 -21.15 -7.95 1.62
C ASP A 503 -19.92 -7.16 2.08
N VAL A 504 -20.14 -5.93 2.61
CA VAL A 504 -19.04 -5.09 3.12
C VAL A 504 -18.43 -5.62 4.41
N ARG A 505 -19.10 -6.53 5.13
CA ARG A 505 -18.55 -7.17 6.35
C ARG A 505 -17.32 -8.02 6.06
N SER A 506 -17.20 -8.53 4.83
CA SER A 506 -16.02 -9.26 4.37
C SER A 506 -14.75 -8.39 4.36
N LEU A 507 -14.90 -7.05 4.34
CA LEU A 507 -13.81 -6.07 4.42
C LEU A 507 -13.56 -5.60 5.86
N SER A 508 -14.45 -5.97 6.81
CA SER A 508 -14.44 -5.49 8.18
C SER A 508 -13.12 -5.84 8.91
N PRO A 509 -12.59 -4.95 9.74
CA PRO A 509 -11.47 -5.26 10.63
C PRO A 509 -11.84 -6.20 11.78
N ALA A 510 -13.14 -6.51 12.01
CA ALA A 510 -13.62 -7.38 13.07
C ALA A 510 -12.94 -8.76 13.02
N GLY A 511 -12.44 -9.23 14.15
CA GLY A 511 -11.68 -10.48 14.25
C GLY A 511 -10.28 -10.46 13.59
N ARG A 512 -9.94 -9.40 12.86
CA ARG A 512 -8.66 -9.23 12.13
C ARG A 512 -7.75 -8.21 12.81
N VAL A 513 -8.28 -7.08 13.23
CA VAL A 513 -7.63 -6.13 14.13
C VAL A 513 -8.06 -6.51 15.54
N VAL A 514 -7.14 -6.88 16.41
CA VAL A 514 -7.46 -7.49 17.71
C VAL A 514 -6.66 -6.88 18.85
N GLU A 515 -7.21 -6.92 20.05
CA GLU A 515 -6.47 -6.53 21.24
C GLU A 515 -5.25 -7.44 21.46
N SER A 516 -4.11 -6.84 21.63
CA SER A 516 -2.86 -7.54 21.90
C SER A 516 -1.87 -6.61 22.63
N PRO A 517 -2.17 -6.24 23.89
CA PRO A 517 -1.39 -5.22 24.60
C PRO A 517 0.09 -5.55 24.73
N ILE A 518 0.43 -6.81 25.03
CA ILE A 518 1.83 -7.24 25.16
C ILE A 518 2.55 -7.14 23.81
N PHE A 519 1.93 -7.65 22.76
CA PHE A 519 2.52 -7.61 21.42
C PHE A 519 2.62 -6.16 20.89
N ALA A 520 1.62 -5.34 21.14
CA ALA A 520 1.65 -3.92 20.81
C ALA A 520 2.80 -3.18 21.52
N LYS A 521 3.07 -3.49 22.79
CA LYS A 521 4.23 -2.96 23.53
C LYS A 521 5.55 -3.42 22.92
N LEU A 522 5.68 -4.70 22.53
CA LEU A 522 6.87 -5.22 21.84
C LEU A 522 7.10 -4.51 20.51
N CYS A 523 6.05 -4.29 19.72
CA CYS A 523 6.11 -3.57 18.47
C CYS A 523 6.55 -2.11 18.66
N ARG A 524 5.98 -1.40 19.64
CA ARG A 524 6.41 -0.03 19.97
C ARG A 524 7.87 0.02 20.40
N ALA A 525 8.31 -0.92 21.24
CA ALA A 525 9.70 -1.05 21.64
C ALA A 525 10.65 -1.30 20.46
N ARG A 526 10.22 -2.07 19.46
CA ARG A 526 11.01 -2.33 18.23
C ARG A 526 11.12 -1.10 17.34
N TRP A 527 10.05 -0.34 17.22
CA TRP A 527 9.95 0.82 16.30
C TRP A 527 10.18 2.16 17.01
N GLY A 528 10.14 2.18 18.37
CA GLY A 528 10.25 3.40 19.15
C GLY A 528 11.67 3.90 19.32
N VAL A 529 11.70 5.12 19.72
CA VAL A 529 12.76 6.03 20.15
C VAL A 529 14.19 5.52 20.25
N GLY A 530 15.13 6.33 19.74
CA GLY A 530 16.56 6.21 19.98
C GLY A 530 17.30 5.24 19.06
N ASN A 531 16.64 4.65 18.10
CA ASN A 531 17.28 3.80 17.12
C ASN A 531 17.51 4.57 15.82
N GLU A 532 18.73 5.04 15.60
CA GLU A 532 19.08 5.74 14.35
C GLU A 532 18.81 4.89 13.10
N ARG A 533 18.87 3.55 13.21
CA ARG A 533 18.45 2.63 12.14
C ARG A 533 16.92 2.56 11.98
N GLY A 534 16.15 2.78 13.04
CA GLY A 534 14.67 2.90 13.01
C GLY A 534 14.20 4.35 12.92
N SER A 535 15.01 5.35 13.30
CA SER A 535 14.66 6.77 13.24
C SER A 535 14.67 7.33 11.82
N ASN A 536 15.41 6.71 10.89
CA ASN A 536 15.27 7.00 9.45
C ASN A 536 13.88 6.64 8.91
N VAL A 537 13.18 5.74 9.58
CA VAL A 537 11.80 5.35 9.27
C VAL A 537 10.79 6.45 9.67
N LEU A 538 11.14 7.26 10.67
CA LEU A 538 10.33 8.39 11.12
C LEU A 538 10.91 9.75 10.73
N ARG A 539 12.09 9.81 10.14
CA ARG A 539 12.65 10.99 9.51
C ARG A 539 12.37 10.89 8.01
N VAL A 540 11.24 11.41 7.61
CA VAL A 540 11.07 11.88 6.25
C VAL A 540 11.77 13.24 6.22
N ASN A 541 12.94 13.31 5.59
CA ASN A 541 13.49 14.58 5.14
C ASN A 541 12.66 15.10 3.98
#